data_e688e1d44498681e52d7fca55df25dbd
#
_entry.id   e688e1d44498681e52d7fca55df25dbd
#
_cell.length_a   1.000
_cell.length_b   1.000
_cell.length_c   1.000
_cell.angle_alpha   90.00
_cell.angle_beta   90.00
_cell.angle_gamma   90.00
#
_symmetry.space_group_name_H-M   'P 1'
#
loop_
_entity.id
_entity.type
_entity.pdbx_description
1 polymer ?
#
loop_
_entity_poly.entity_id
_entity_poly.type
_entity_poly.pdbx_seq_one_letter_code
_entity_poly.pdbx_strand_id
1 'polypeptide(L)'
;MIMSFRTLNYILTYCVVAWAACAVPAQAALVLNGTRVVFPERDRDVTVRVENTSEQPVLAQSWIDDGRVDVPPEQLQVPFVVAPSLKRIEPGRSAVLRITHTPASLPGDRESVFWLNVLEVPATQKDSDNQLRFGFRTRIKLFFRPTALRDGVDAASDQLVWKAVAAVPGNRTREFAIEVANPTPYYVSFGKVEADPGGIFVSAGGGMVAPFSSARFALASGSATSAQEPANVRYMVIDDYGGRTTITKKLAH
;
A
#
# COMPACT_ATOMS: atom_id res chain seq x y z
N MET A 1 24.72 29.26 45.13
CA MET A 1 25.50 29.14 43.87
C MET A 1 24.47 29.11 42.75
N ILE A 2 24.20 30.26 42.12
CA ILE A 2 23.13 30.42 41.11
C ILE A 2 23.76 30.10 39.73
N MET A 3 23.35 29.00 39.14
CA MET A 3 23.79 28.59 37.81
C MET A 3 23.29 29.61 36.78
N SER A 4 24.19 30.17 35.94
CA SER A 4 23.85 31.18 34.93
C SER A 4 22.84 30.62 33.92
N PHE A 5 21.86 31.40 33.51
CA PHE A 5 20.88 31.05 32.47
C PHE A 5 21.50 30.54 31.18
N ARG A 6 22.70 31.01 30.87
CA ARG A 6 23.49 30.57 29.70
C ARG A 6 23.97 29.11 29.81
N THR A 7 24.44 28.69 31.01
CA THR A 7 24.88 27.30 31.23
C THR A 7 23.71 26.32 31.20
N LEU A 8 22.54 26.70 31.66
CA LEU A 8 21.34 25.89 31.65
C LEU A 8 20.87 25.65 30.20
N ASN A 9 20.90 26.66 29.32
CA ASN A 9 20.55 26.53 27.92
C ASN A 9 21.53 25.61 27.14
N TYR A 10 22.83 25.67 27.42
CA TYR A 10 23.78 24.77 26.80
C TYR A 10 23.57 23.30 27.20
N ILE A 11 23.28 23.05 28.47
CA ILE A 11 22.98 21.69 28.96
C ILE A 11 21.70 21.16 28.32
N LEU A 12 20.66 21.98 28.24
CA LEU A 12 19.38 21.60 27.61
C LEU A 12 19.57 21.27 26.11
N THR A 13 20.34 22.11 25.41
CA THR A 13 20.66 21.88 23.98
C THR A 13 21.48 20.60 23.78
N TYR A 14 22.45 20.34 24.67
CA TYR A 14 23.26 19.13 24.62
C TYR A 14 22.44 17.86 24.88
N CYS A 15 21.49 17.90 25.85
CA CYS A 15 20.58 16.79 26.14
C CYS A 15 19.63 16.51 24.97
N VAL A 16 19.09 17.54 24.29
CA VAL A 16 18.22 17.37 23.12
C VAL A 16 18.98 16.78 21.93
N VAL A 17 20.21 17.24 21.68
CA VAL A 17 21.07 16.71 20.62
C VAL A 17 21.49 15.27 20.92
N ALA A 18 21.84 14.95 22.17
CA ALA A 18 22.16 13.59 22.58
C ALA A 18 20.97 12.64 22.47
N TRP A 19 19.75 13.10 22.76
CA TRP A 19 18.51 12.32 22.60
C TRP A 19 18.17 12.05 21.13
N ALA A 20 18.39 13.03 20.24
CA ALA A 20 18.18 12.89 18.81
C ALA A 20 19.20 11.91 18.17
N ALA A 21 20.40 11.78 18.71
CA ALA A 21 21.43 10.85 18.24
C ALA A 21 21.14 9.38 18.62
N CYS A 22 20.23 9.11 19.56
CA CYS A 22 19.86 7.76 20.01
C CYS A 22 18.65 7.16 19.30
N ALA A 23 18.06 7.87 18.32
CA ALA A 23 16.95 7.34 17.53
C ALA A 23 17.46 6.27 16.55
N VAL A 24 17.46 5.00 16.98
CA VAL A 24 17.72 3.86 16.09
C VAL A 24 16.48 3.67 15.22
N PRO A 25 16.57 3.76 13.88
CA PRO A 25 15.43 3.50 13.02
C PRO A 25 14.99 2.04 13.14
N ALA A 26 13.73 1.81 13.50
CA ALA A 26 13.13 0.48 13.43
C ALA A 26 12.91 0.15 11.94
N GLN A 27 13.68 -0.79 11.40
CA GLN A 27 13.54 -1.28 10.03
C GLN A 27 12.97 -2.68 10.03
N ALA A 28 12.02 -2.96 9.11
CA ALA A 28 11.63 -4.32 8.81
C ALA A 28 12.84 -5.07 8.26
N ALA A 29 13.08 -6.30 8.74
CA ALA A 29 14.23 -7.11 8.33
C ALA A 29 14.07 -7.65 6.90
N LEU A 30 12.82 -7.87 6.44
CA LEU A 30 12.54 -8.41 5.12
C LEU A 30 12.13 -7.30 4.13
N VAL A 31 12.87 -7.23 3.02
CA VAL A 31 12.61 -6.31 1.91
C VAL A 31 12.19 -7.11 0.66
N LEU A 32 11.06 -6.72 0.05
CA LEU A 32 10.59 -7.26 -1.21
C LEU A 32 11.10 -6.40 -2.38
N ASN A 33 11.45 -7.02 -3.51
CA ASN A 33 11.94 -6.32 -4.71
C ASN A 33 10.84 -5.61 -5.52
N GLY A 34 9.67 -5.38 -4.94
CA GLY A 34 8.58 -4.68 -5.59
C GLY A 34 7.45 -4.34 -4.62
N THR A 35 6.62 -3.37 -5.00
CA THR A 35 5.44 -2.93 -4.23
C THR A 35 4.15 -3.61 -4.69
N ARG A 36 4.23 -4.40 -5.77
CA ARG A 36 3.11 -5.17 -6.36
C ARG A 36 3.66 -6.27 -7.25
N VAL A 37 2.79 -7.20 -7.62
CA VAL A 37 3.06 -8.29 -8.56
C VAL A 37 1.98 -8.26 -9.62
N VAL A 38 2.36 -8.35 -10.90
CA VAL A 38 1.44 -8.66 -11.99
C VAL A 38 1.64 -10.11 -12.37
N PHE A 39 0.58 -10.88 -12.43
CA PHE A 39 0.55 -12.26 -12.88
C PHE A 39 -0.19 -12.32 -14.23
N PRO A 40 0.50 -12.36 -15.38
CA PRO A 40 -0.14 -12.58 -16.67
C PRO A 40 -0.70 -14.00 -16.74
N GLU A 41 -1.94 -14.16 -17.20
CA GLU A 41 -2.59 -15.47 -17.31
C GLU A 41 -1.79 -16.49 -18.15
N ARG A 42 -1.08 -16.00 -19.17
CA ARG A 42 -0.24 -16.85 -20.05
C ARG A 42 1.00 -17.42 -19.36
N ASP A 43 1.41 -16.82 -18.25
CA ASP A 43 2.62 -17.21 -17.54
C ASP A 43 2.30 -18.37 -16.58
N ARG A 44 3.18 -19.34 -16.52
CA ARG A 44 3.02 -20.49 -15.64
C ARG A 44 3.21 -20.13 -14.16
N ASP A 45 4.15 -19.24 -13.91
CA ASP A 45 4.48 -18.72 -12.60
C ASP A 45 5.12 -17.33 -12.69
N VAL A 46 5.10 -16.61 -11.58
CA VAL A 46 5.85 -15.38 -11.38
C VAL A 46 6.67 -15.48 -10.11
N THR A 47 7.75 -14.71 -10.00
CA THR A 47 8.66 -14.78 -8.87
C THR A 47 8.79 -13.43 -8.16
N VAL A 48 8.92 -13.49 -6.83
CA VAL A 48 9.20 -12.34 -5.98
C VAL A 48 10.43 -12.64 -5.15
N ARG A 49 11.42 -11.75 -5.18
CA ARG A 49 12.61 -11.85 -4.35
C ARG A 49 12.34 -11.19 -3.00
N VAL A 50 12.69 -11.88 -1.93
CA VAL A 50 12.65 -11.40 -0.55
C VAL A 50 14.06 -11.43 0.01
N GLU A 51 14.53 -10.33 0.54
CA GLU A 51 15.89 -10.18 1.08
C GLU A 51 15.83 -9.89 2.57
N ASN A 52 16.67 -10.57 3.35
CA ASN A 52 16.87 -10.25 4.76
C ASN A 52 18.00 -9.23 4.88
N THR A 53 17.65 -7.99 5.19
CA THR A 53 18.59 -6.87 5.37
C THR A 53 19.06 -6.70 6.81
N SER A 54 18.58 -7.54 7.74
CA SER A 54 18.98 -7.51 9.15
C SER A 54 20.24 -8.33 9.42
N GLU A 55 20.78 -8.18 10.62
CA GLU A 55 21.95 -8.95 11.10
C GLU A 55 21.58 -10.30 11.72
N GLN A 56 20.28 -10.61 11.79
CA GLN A 56 19.79 -11.87 12.41
C GLN A 56 19.05 -12.72 11.35
N PRO A 57 19.09 -14.04 11.46
CA PRO A 57 18.29 -14.90 10.61
C PRO A 57 16.79 -14.70 10.90
N VAL A 58 15.99 -14.68 9.85
CA VAL A 58 14.54 -14.47 9.92
C VAL A 58 13.81 -15.64 9.28
N LEU A 59 12.70 -16.07 9.88
CA LEU A 59 11.79 -17.01 9.26
C LEU A 59 10.70 -16.22 8.51
N ALA A 60 10.66 -16.33 7.19
CA ALA A 60 9.63 -15.73 6.33
C ALA A 60 8.49 -16.72 6.14
N GLN A 61 7.27 -16.35 6.54
CA GLN A 61 6.04 -17.07 6.22
C GLN A 61 5.31 -16.30 5.11
N SER A 62 4.96 -16.99 4.02
CA SER A 62 4.37 -16.37 2.82
C SER A 62 3.07 -17.06 2.44
N TRP A 63 2.04 -16.25 2.12
CA TRP A 63 0.74 -16.74 1.64
C TRP A 63 0.05 -15.67 0.79
N ILE A 64 -1.04 -16.06 0.13
CA ILE A 64 -1.87 -15.13 -0.65
C ILE A 64 -3.26 -15.07 -0.02
N ASP A 65 -3.84 -13.86 0.06
CA ASP A 65 -5.21 -13.62 0.50
C ASP A 65 -6.04 -12.92 -0.59
N ASP A 66 -7.37 -12.96 -0.43
CA ASP A 66 -8.37 -12.37 -1.33
C ASP A 66 -8.91 -11.01 -0.84
N GLY A 67 -8.21 -10.36 0.07
CA GLY A 67 -8.62 -9.10 0.69
C GLY A 67 -9.07 -9.25 2.13
N ARG A 68 -9.37 -10.46 2.59
CA ARG A 68 -9.77 -10.77 3.96
C ARG A 68 -8.54 -10.86 4.87
N VAL A 69 -8.09 -9.70 5.36
CA VAL A 69 -6.79 -9.53 6.04
C VAL A 69 -6.67 -10.31 7.36
N ASP A 70 -7.80 -10.53 8.03
CA ASP A 70 -7.87 -11.15 9.37
C ASP A 70 -8.17 -12.66 9.32
N VAL A 71 -8.36 -13.23 8.13
CA VAL A 71 -8.61 -14.67 7.96
C VAL A 71 -7.29 -15.42 7.98
N PRO A 72 -7.15 -16.46 8.83
CA PRO A 72 -5.95 -17.30 8.86
C PRO A 72 -5.65 -17.93 7.49
N PRO A 73 -4.37 -18.05 7.11
CA PRO A 73 -3.96 -18.57 5.80
C PRO A 73 -4.57 -19.92 5.42
N GLU A 74 -4.75 -20.80 6.38
CA GLU A 74 -5.31 -22.15 6.20
C GLU A 74 -6.82 -22.18 5.90
N GLN A 75 -7.51 -21.06 6.13
CA GLN A 75 -8.94 -20.91 5.83
C GLN A 75 -9.19 -20.14 4.53
N LEU A 76 -8.12 -19.65 3.89
CA LEU A 76 -8.20 -18.92 2.64
C LEU A 76 -8.27 -19.90 1.46
N GLN A 77 -9.24 -19.68 0.58
CA GLN A 77 -9.37 -20.42 -0.68
C GLN A 77 -9.10 -19.46 -1.83
N VAL A 78 -7.86 -19.40 -2.27
CA VAL A 78 -7.42 -18.54 -3.36
C VAL A 78 -6.81 -19.39 -4.49
N PRO A 79 -6.95 -19.00 -5.76
CA PRO A 79 -6.44 -19.79 -6.89
C PRO A 79 -4.94 -19.60 -7.11
N PHE A 80 -4.18 -19.44 -6.04
CA PHE A 80 -2.72 -19.25 -6.10
C PHE A 80 -2.02 -20.03 -5.00
N VAL A 81 -0.86 -20.56 -5.33
CA VAL A 81 0.06 -21.18 -4.38
C VAL A 81 1.36 -20.39 -4.40
N VAL A 82 1.90 -20.10 -3.23
CA VAL A 82 3.25 -19.51 -3.07
C VAL A 82 4.20 -20.54 -2.48
N ALA A 83 5.35 -20.70 -3.09
CA ALA A 83 6.37 -21.65 -2.65
C ALA A 83 7.78 -21.01 -2.62
N PRO A 84 8.55 -21.20 -1.55
CA PRO A 84 8.18 -21.86 -0.30
C PRO A 84 7.23 -21.00 0.54
N SER A 85 6.28 -21.62 1.25
CA SER A 85 5.39 -20.92 2.18
C SER A 85 6.08 -20.56 3.50
N LEU A 86 7.16 -21.29 3.85
CA LEU A 86 7.98 -21.03 5.02
C LEU A 86 9.45 -21.17 4.64
N LYS A 87 10.24 -20.12 4.91
CA LYS A 87 11.66 -20.09 4.55
C LYS A 87 12.48 -19.33 5.59
N ARG A 88 13.51 -19.98 6.13
CA ARG A 88 14.55 -19.28 6.89
C ARG A 88 15.50 -18.58 5.93
N ILE A 89 15.76 -17.30 6.16
CA ILE A 89 16.64 -16.45 5.36
C ILE A 89 17.74 -15.93 6.30
N GLU A 90 18.99 -16.27 5.98
CA GLU A 90 20.15 -15.80 6.73
C GLU A 90 20.42 -14.31 6.49
N PRO A 91 21.17 -13.62 7.37
CA PRO A 91 21.55 -12.22 7.21
C PRO A 91 22.18 -11.92 5.84
N GLY A 92 21.72 -10.85 5.18
CA GLY A 92 22.19 -10.44 3.86
C GLY A 92 21.90 -11.43 2.72
N ARG A 93 21.07 -12.45 2.97
CA ARG A 93 20.66 -13.44 1.96
C ARG A 93 19.25 -13.16 1.47
N SER A 94 18.96 -13.74 0.31
CA SER A 94 17.64 -13.62 -0.33
C SER A 94 17.02 -14.99 -0.54
N ALA A 95 15.68 -15.01 -0.58
CA ALA A 95 14.88 -16.12 -1.07
C ALA A 95 14.04 -15.67 -2.26
N VAL A 96 13.70 -16.60 -3.12
CA VAL A 96 12.76 -16.40 -4.23
C VAL A 96 11.47 -17.12 -3.89
N LEU A 97 10.39 -16.36 -3.85
CA LEU A 97 9.03 -16.87 -3.74
C LEU A 97 8.49 -17.07 -5.14
N ARG A 98 8.06 -18.28 -5.47
CA ARG A 98 7.37 -18.59 -6.72
C ARG A 98 5.87 -18.61 -6.46
N ILE A 99 5.12 -17.88 -7.24
CA ILE A 99 3.66 -17.83 -7.22
C ILE A 99 3.17 -18.56 -8.45
N THR A 100 2.32 -19.56 -8.27
CA THR A 100 1.72 -20.37 -9.34
C THR A 100 0.21 -20.25 -9.27
N HIS A 101 -0.44 -20.03 -10.42
CA HIS A 101 -1.89 -20.05 -10.53
C HIS A 101 -2.37 -21.51 -10.59
N THR A 102 -3.38 -21.85 -9.78
CA THR A 102 -4.06 -23.15 -9.82
C THR A 102 -5.20 -23.12 -10.84
N PRO A 103 -5.64 -24.28 -11.37
CA PRO A 103 -6.71 -24.33 -12.37
C PRO A 103 -8.07 -23.92 -11.79
N ALA A 104 -8.27 -22.65 -11.52
CA ALA A 104 -9.53 -22.08 -11.11
C ALA A 104 -9.90 -20.93 -12.04
N SER A 105 -11.17 -20.87 -12.45
CA SER A 105 -11.62 -19.85 -13.39
C SER A 105 -11.70 -18.49 -12.69
N LEU A 106 -10.98 -17.52 -13.24
CA LEU A 106 -11.10 -16.10 -12.91
C LEU A 106 -11.77 -15.37 -14.07
N PRO A 107 -12.37 -14.17 -13.84
CA PRO A 107 -12.93 -13.36 -14.93
C PRO A 107 -11.90 -13.11 -16.03
N GLY A 108 -12.26 -13.39 -17.29
CA GLY A 108 -11.37 -13.19 -18.45
C GLY A 108 -11.49 -11.79 -19.07
N ASP A 109 -12.48 -11.00 -18.65
CA ASP A 109 -12.80 -9.67 -19.17
C ASP A 109 -12.20 -8.52 -18.37
N ARG A 110 -11.62 -8.82 -17.20
CA ARG A 110 -11.06 -7.82 -16.28
C ARG A 110 -9.97 -8.41 -15.38
N GLU A 111 -9.15 -7.56 -14.82
CA GLU A 111 -8.20 -7.96 -13.78
C GLU A 111 -8.90 -8.44 -12.52
N SER A 112 -8.24 -9.38 -11.81
CA SER A 112 -8.59 -9.78 -10.45
C SER A 112 -7.45 -9.42 -9.50
N VAL A 113 -7.78 -9.03 -8.24
CA VAL A 113 -6.78 -8.62 -7.25
C VAL A 113 -6.75 -9.58 -6.08
N PHE A 114 -5.54 -9.93 -5.69
CA PHE A 114 -5.18 -10.68 -4.49
C PHE A 114 -4.03 -9.98 -3.77
N TRP A 115 -3.57 -10.53 -2.65
CA TRP A 115 -2.45 -9.94 -1.90
C TRP A 115 -1.45 -11.00 -1.51
N LEU A 116 -0.19 -10.80 -1.90
CA LEU A 116 0.93 -11.54 -1.36
C LEU A 116 1.29 -10.98 0.01
N ASN A 117 1.34 -11.85 1.00
CA ASN A 117 1.77 -11.55 2.36
C ASN A 117 3.11 -12.21 2.63
N VAL A 118 3.99 -11.50 3.30
CA VAL A 118 5.23 -12.00 3.85
C VAL A 118 5.31 -11.56 5.30
N LEU A 119 5.19 -12.50 6.22
CA LEU A 119 5.31 -12.28 7.66
C LEU A 119 6.72 -12.62 8.09
N GLU A 120 7.35 -11.69 8.75
CA GLU A 120 8.63 -11.86 9.42
C GLU A 120 8.39 -12.44 10.82
N VAL A 121 8.93 -13.63 11.06
CA VAL A 121 8.94 -14.25 12.37
C VAL A 121 10.37 -14.21 12.91
N PRO A 122 10.66 -13.35 13.90
CA PRO A 122 12.01 -13.26 14.46
C PRO A 122 12.41 -14.55 15.20
N ALA A 123 13.71 -14.87 15.18
CA ALA A 123 14.25 -16.02 15.88
C ALA A 123 14.01 -15.94 17.40
N THR A 124 13.66 -17.07 18.01
CA THR A 124 13.51 -17.17 19.45
C THR A 124 14.87 -17.39 20.10
N GLN A 125 15.33 -16.45 20.92
CA GLN A 125 16.48 -16.65 21.80
C GLN A 125 16.03 -17.30 23.11
N LYS A 126 16.77 -18.34 23.55
CA LYS A 126 16.37 -19.21 24.68
C LYS A 126 16.35 -18.52 26.06
N ASP A 127 17.03 -17.38 26.23
CA ASP A 127 17.29 -16.78 27.56
C ASP A 127 16.70 -15.35 27.73
N SER A 128 15.60 -15.03 27.04
CA SER A 128 15.05 -13.68 27.09
C SER A 128 13.64 -13.63 27.69
N ASP A 129 13.55 -13.63 29.01
CA ASP A 129 12.28 -13.63 29.77
C ASP A 129 11.53 -12.29 29.83
N ASN A 130 11.90 -11.25 29.13
CA ASN A 130 11.14 -9.98 29.12
C ASN A 130 11.41 -9.12 27.86
N GLN A 131 11.42 -9.73 26.68
CA GLN A 131 11.60 -8.98 25.43
C GLN A 131 10.28 -8.81 24.67
N LEU A 132 9.97 -7.57 24.29
CA LEU A 132 8.91 -7.28 23.33
C LEU A 132 9.43 -7.62 21.92
N ARG A 133 8.74 -8.52 21.23
CA ARG A 133 9.08 -8.94 19.86
C ARG A 133 8.01 -8.46 18.91
N PHE A 134 8.43 -7.81 17.83
CA PHE A 134 7.55 -7.37 16.77
C PHE A 134 7.69 -8.30 15.56
N GLY A 135 6.57 -8.81 15.06
CA GLY A 135 6.50 -9.43 13.75
C GLY A 135 6.01 -8.39 12.73
N PHE A 136 6.72 -8.23 11.62
CA PHE A 136 6.31 -7.33 10.54
C PHE A 136 5.65 -8.14 9.42
N ARG A 137 4.46 -7.71 9.01
CA ARG A 137 3.75 -8.28 7.86
C ARG A 137 3.78 -7.30 6.70
N THR A 138 4.53 -7.62 5.67
CA THR A 138 4.49 -6.89 4.41
C THR A 138 3.42 -7.50 3.52
N ARG A 139 2.54 -6.66 3.00
CA ARG A 139 1.41 -7.06 2.16
C ARG A 139 1.40 -6.23 0.89
N ILE A 140 1.59 -6.89 -0.27
CA ILE A 140 1.60 -6.25 -1.59
C ILE A 140 0.52 -6.83 -2.49
N LYS A 141 0.02 -6.02 -3.42
CA LYS A 141 -1.04 -6.43 -4.36
C LYS A 141 -0.50 -7.43 -5.37
N LEU A 142 -1.31 -8.43 -5.70
CA LEU A 142 -1.11 -9.37 -6.78
C LEU A 142 -2.28 -9.19 -7.78
N PHE A 143 -1.99 -8.72 -8.98
CA PHE A 143 -2.98 -8.55 -10.04
C PHE A 143 -2.89 -9.74 -11.01
N PHE A 144 -3.96 -10.51 -11.10
CA PHE A 144 -4.08 -11.47 -12.19
C PHE A 144 -4.62 -10.75 -13.41
N ARG A 145 -3.87 -10.84 -14.51
CA ARG A 145 -4.21 -10.16 -15.78
C ARG A 145 -4.51 -11.18 -16.87
N PRO A 146 -5.78 -11.28 -17.29
CA PRO A 146 -6.19 -12.13 -18.40
C PRO A 146 -5.43 -11.82 -19.69
N THR A 147 -5.23 -12.85 -20.53
CA THR A 147 -4.50 -12.72 -21.79
C THR A 147 -5.16 -11.73 -22.76
N ALA A 148 -6.48 -11.59 -22.68
CA ALA A 148 -7.22 -10.61 -23.48
C ALA A 148 -6.89 -9.14 -23.14
N LEU A 149 -6.27 -8.88 -21.99
CA LEU A 149 -5.97 -7.53 -21.49
C LEU A 149 -4.49 -7.15 -21.59
N ARG A 150 -3.76 -7.65 -22.59
CA ARG A 150 -2.31 -7.43 -22.72
C ARG A 150 -1.91 -5.97 -22.87
N ASP A 151 -2.73 -5.20 -23.58
CA ASP A 151 -2.43 -3.83 -23.97
C ASP A 151 -3.44 -2.88 -23.36
N GLY A 152 -3.01 -1.67 -22.96
CA GLY A 152 -3.91 -0.60 -22.54
C GLY A 152 -3.88 -0.25 -21.04
N VAL A 153 -3.11 -0.95 -20.20
CA VAL A 153 -3.01 -0.62 -18.77
C VAL A 153 -2.44 0.79 -18.55
N ASP A 154 -1.47 1.21 -19.35
CA ASP A 154 -0.83 2.52 -19.22
C ASP A 154 -1.82 3.67 -19.48
N ALA A 155 -2.80 3.46 -20.37
CA ALA A 155 -3.84 4.44 -20.69
C ALA A 155 -5.05 4.36 -19.74
N ALA A 156 -5.11 3.39 -18.82
CA ALA A 156 -6.26 3.21 -17.94
C ALA A 156 -6.49 4.43 -17.02
N SER A 157 -5.42 5.03 -16.53
CA SER A 157 -5.50 6.21 -15.67
C SER A 157 -6.07 7.45 -16.38
N ASP A 158 -5.92 7.55 -17.70
CA ASP A 158 -6.40 8.68 -18.49
C ASP A 158 -7.91 8.62 -18.73
N GLN A 159 -8.48 7.40 -18.67
CA GLN A 159 -9.90 7.17 -18.89
C GLN A 159 -10.76 7.38 -17.64
N LEU A 160 -10.13 7.59 -16.47
CA LEU A 160 -10.85 7.81 -15.22
C LEU A 160 -11.69 9.11 -15.29
N VAL A 161 -12.94 8.99 -14.83
CA VAL A 161 -13.87 10.10 -14.69
C VAL A 161 -13.99 10.47 -13.22
N TRP A 162 -13.68 11.72 -12.91
CA TRP A 162 -13.66 12.24 -11.55
C TRP A 162 -14.77 13.26 -11.35
N LYS A 163 -15.50 13.18 -10.23
CA LYS A 163 -16.53 14.17 -9.86
C LYS A 163 -16.54 14.44 -8.35
N ALA A 164 -17.00 15.63 -7.98
CA ALA A 164 -17.34 15.96 -6.61
C ALA A 164 -18.72 15.39 -6.27
N VAL A 165 -18.86 14.81 -5.09
CA VAL A 165 -20.13 14.27 -4.60
C VAL A 165 -20.31 14.68 -3.13
N ALA A 166 -21.55 14.71 -2.63
CA ALA A 166 -21.79 14.92 -1.22
C ALA A 166 -21.13 13.78 -0.40
N ALA A 167 -20.39 14.11 0.66
CA ALA A 167 -19.70 13.14 1.49
C ALA A 167 -20.69 12.16 2.14
N VAL A 168 -21.82 12.68 2.63
CA VAL A 168 -22.93 11.88 3.17
C VAL A 168 -24.22 12.28 2.47
N PRO A 169 -24.90 11.37 1.77
CA PRO A 169 -26.18 11.65 1.15
C PRO A 169 -27.20 12.12 2.19
N GLY A 170 -27.83 13.27 1.96
CA GLY A 170 -28.87 13.81 2.84
C GLY A 170 -28.39 14.55 4.08
N ASN A 171 -27.10 14.68 4.31
CA ASN A 171 -26.55 15.51 5.39
C ASN A 171 -26.65 16.99 5.02
N ARG A 172 -27.07 17.84 6.00
CA ARG A 172 -27.16 19.30 5.84
C ARG A 172 -25.81 20.01 5.84
N THR A 173 -24.75 19.37 6.33
CA THR A 173 -23.36 19.86 6.19
C THR A 173 -22.89 19.57 4.77
N ARG A 174 -22.56 20.64 4.01
CA ARG A 174 -22.01 20.53 2.65
C ARG A 174 -20.55 20.07 2.71
N GLU A 175 -20.33 18.83 3.11
CA GLU A 175 -19.01 18.20 2.98
C GLU A 175 -18.96 17.44 1.67
N PHE A 176 -17.84 17.55 0.97
CA PHE A 176 -17.62 16.90 -0.32
C PHE A 176 -16.70 15.69 -0.17
N ALA A 177 -16.92 14.72 -1.01
CA ALA A 177 -16.02 13.61 -1.31
C ALA A 177 -15.71 13.61 -2.81
N ILE A 178 -14.64 12.94 -3.19
CA ILE A 178 -14.27 12.75 -4.59
C ILE A 178 -14.65 11.33 -4.99
N GLU A 179 -15.44 11.22 -6.04
CA GLU A 179 -15.78 9.93 -6.64
C GLU A 179 -15.02 9.77 -7.95
N VAL A 180 -14.41 8.60 -8.15
CA VAL A 180 -13.79 8.18 -9.40
C VAL A 180 -14.57 7.03 -10.00
N ALA A 181 -14.95 7.14 -11.27
CA ALA A 181 -15.45 6.03 -12.07
C ALA A 181 -14.33 5.51 -12.97
N ASN A 182 -14.16 4.19 -12.97
CA ASN A 182 -13.18 3.48 -13.79
C ASN A 182 -13.92 2.66 -14.86
N PRO A 183 -13.97 3.12 -16.13
CA PRO A 183 -14.60 2.38 -17.21
C PRO A 183 -13.71 1.29 -17.80
N THR A 184 -12.48 1.12 -17.30
CA THR A 184 -11.48 0.21 -17.87
C THR A 184 -11.50 -1.17 -17.18
N PRO A 185 -10.95 -2.20 -17.83
CA PRO A 185 -10.85 -3.53 -17.24
C PRO A 185 -9.69 -3.68 -16.24
N TYR A 186 -8.96 -2.61 -15.92
CA TYR A 186 -7.78 -2.64 -15.06
C TYR A 186 -8.07 -2.03 -13.70
N TYR A 187 -7.41 -2.52 -12.65
CA TYR A 187 -7.34 -1.83 -11.38
C TYR A 187 -6.43 -0.60 -11.49
N VAL A 188 -6.88 0.56 -11.01
CA VAL A 188 -6.02 1.72 -10.91
C VAL A 188 -5.73 2.03 -9.45
N SER A 189 -4.44 2.04 -9.08
CA SER A 189 -3.98 2.27 -7.71
C SER A 189 -3.50 3.70 -7.53
N PHE A 190 -3.93 4.33 -6.43
CA PHE A 190 -3.57 5.69 -6.07
C PHE A 190 -2.71 5.68 -4.80
N GLY A 191 -1.51 6.26 -4.87
CA GLY A 191 -0.70 6.53 -3.69
C GLY A 191 -1.21 7.74 -2.91
N LYS A 192 -1.87 8.68 -3.61
CA LYS A 192 -2.47 9.89 -3.03
C LYS A 192 -3.59 10.39 -3.93
N VAL A 193 -4.66 10.86 -3.32
CA VAL A 193 -5.75 11.61 -3.96
C VAL A 193 -5.95 12.91 -3.18
N GLU A 194 -6.07 14.04 -3.87
CA GLU A 194 -6.29 15.36 -3.30
C GLU A 194 -7.31 16.10 -4.16
N ALA A 195 -8.09 16.99 -3.55
CA ALA A 195 -8.95 17.91 -4.25
C ALA A 195 -8.77 19.33 -3.71
N ASP A 196 -9.22 20.34 -4.44
CA ASP A 196 -8.98 21.75 -4.16
C ASP A 196 -10.23 22.54 -3.73
N PRO A 197 -10.95 22.14 -2.67
CA PRO A 197 -12.05 22.96 -2.19
C PRO A 197 -11.52 24.36 -1.83
N GLY A 198 -12.08 25.39 -2.45
CA GLY A 198 -11.62 26.76 -2.27
C GLY A 198 -10.21 27.07 -2.80
N GLY A 199 -9.71 26.26 -3.75
CA GLY A 199 -8.41 26.49 -4.41
C GLY A 199 -7.20 25.92 -3.66
N ILE A 200 -7.39 25.27 -2.51
CA ILE A 200 -6.31 24.65 -1.73
C ILE A 200 -6.46 23.13 -1.77
N PHE A 201 -5.41 22.41 -2.19
CA PHE A 201 -5.44 20.96 -2.24
C PHE A 201 -5.45 20.33 -0.84
N VAL A 202 -6.49 19.57 -0.56
CA VAL A 202 -6.72 18.81 0.68
C VAL A 202 -6.65 17.33 0.36
N SER A 203 -6.01 16.55 1.25
CA SER A 203 -5.87 15.10 1.07
C SER A 203 -7.22 14.39 1.21
N ALA A 204 -7.47 13.44 0.30
CA ALA A 204 -8.54 12.46 0.37
C ALA A 204 -7.99 11.05 0.60
N GLY A 205 -6.71 10.92 1.00
CA GLY A 205 -6.06 9.63 1.23
C GLY A 205 -5.48 9.01 -0.02
N GLY A 206 -5.42 7.69 -0.03
CA GLY A 206 -5.01 6.87 -1.17
C GLY A 206 -5.90 5.64 -1.26
N GLY A 207 -5.70 4.81 -2.29
CA GLY A 207 -6.53 3.63 -2.44
C GLY A 207 -6.43 2.97 -3.81
N MET A 208 -7.54 2.47 -4.28
CA MET A 208 -7.64 1.76 -5.56
C MET A 208 -9.09 1.81 -6.04
N VAL A 209 -9.27 1.88 -7.35
CA VAL A 209 -10.58 1.67 -7.99
C VAL A 209 -10.53 0.38 -8.82
N ALA A 210 -11.55 -0.45 -8.64
CA ALA A 210 -11.65 -1.73 -9.35
C ALA A 210 -12.11 -1.53 -10.82
N PRO A 211 -11.91 -2.52 -11.69
CA PRO A 211 -12.43 -2.53 -13.04
C PRO A 211 -13.94 -2.30 -13.09
N PHE A 212 -14.40 -1.48 -14.05
CA PHE A 212 -15.82 -1.20 -14.31
C PHE A 212 -16.61 -0.78 -13.06
N SER A 213 -15.96 -0.07 -12.14
CA SER A 213 -16.59 0.34 -10.88
C SER A 213 -16.22 1.76 -10.47
N SER A 214 -16.79 2.22 -9.35
CA SER A 214 -16.48 3.51 -8.76
C SER A 214 -15.92 3.36 -7.36
N ALA A 215 -15.08 4.31 -6.94
CA ALA A 215 -14.58 4.42 -5.58
C ALA A 215 -14.78 5.85 -5.08
N ARG A 216 -14.93 6.01 -3.74
CA ARG A 216 -15.08 7.31 -3.10
C ARG A 216 -13.92 7.56 -2.14
N PHE A 217 -13.44 8.79 -2.15
CA PHE A 217 -12.36 9.29 -1.31
C PHE A 217 -12.89 10.47 -0.50
N ALA A 218 -13.00 10.29 0.81
CA ALA A 218 -13.44 11.36 1.71
C ALA A 218 -12.31 12.39 1.88
N LEU A 219 -12.63 13.67 1.79
CA LEU A 219 -11.69 14.73 2.12
C LEU A 219 -11.39 14.71 3.62
N ALA A 220 -10.14 14.97 4.00
CA ALA A 220 -9.74 15.01 5.40
C ALA A 220 -10.60 16.04 6.16
N SER A 221 -11.24 15.58 7.23
CA SER A 221 -12.11 16.40 8.08
C SER A 221 -11.30 17.50 8.78
N GLY A 222 -11.91 18.70 8.96
CA GLY A 222 -11.34 19.78 9.78
C GLY A 222 -10.73 20.94 9.00
N SER A 223 -10.71 20.95 7.69
CA SER A 223 -10.42 22.18 6.93
C SER A 223 -11.71 22.97 6.73
N ALA A 224 -11.71 24.26 7.11
CA ALA A 224 -12.84 25.19 6.88
C ALA A 224 -13.25 25.29 5.38
N THR A 225 -12.42 24.78 4.50
CA THR A 225 -12.60 24.75 3.05
C THR A 225 -13.36 23.52 2.54
N SER A 226 -13.55 22.46 3.34
CA SER A 226 -14.25 21.23 2.91
C SER A 226 -15.73 21.44 2.57
N ALA A 227 -16.31 22.59 2.91
CA ALA A 227 -17.68 22.99 2.56
C ALA A 227 -17.81 23.61 1.16
N GLN A 228 -16.71 23.87 0.48
CA GLN A 228 -16.72 24.39 -0.89
C GLN A 228 -16.53 23.24 -1.88
N GLU A 229 -17.26 23.32 -3.00
CA GLU A 229 -17.14 22.32 -4.06
C GLU A 229 -15.76 22.40 -4.70
N PRO A 230 -14.99 21.33 -4.76
CA PRO A 230 -13.68 21.33 -5.41
C PRO A 230 -13.84 21.39 -6.93
N ALA A 231 -12.95 22.13 -7.58
CA ALA A 231 -12.91 22.28 -9.04
C ALA A 231 -11.95 21.29 -9.71
N ASN A 232 -10.88 20.92 -9.00
CA ASN A 232 -9.84 20.04 -9.53
C ASN A 232 -9.55 18.88 -8.58
N VAL A 233 -9.11 17.77 -9.16
CA VAL A 233 -8.52 16.63 -8.47
C VAL A 233 -7.08 16.47 -8.89
N ARG A 234 -6.20 16.17 -7.94
CA ARG A 234 -4.81 15.76 -8.16
C ARG A 234 -4.61 14.40 -7.56
N TYR A 235 -4.14 13.45 -8.35
CA TYR A 235 -3.94 12.08 -7.91
C TYR A 235 -2.62 11.52 -8.40
N MET A 236 -2.02 10.69 -7.57
CA MET A 236 -0.76 9.99 -7.85
C MET A 236 -1.07 8.53 -8.20
N VAL A 237 -0.95 8.17 -9.46
CA VAL A 237 -1.10 6.79 -9.95
C VAL A 237 0.17 6.01 -9.67
N ILE A 238 0.01 4.73 -9.38
CA ILE A 238 1.12 3.79 -9.22
C ILE A 238 1.01 2.73 -10.32
N ASP A 239 2.00 2.69 -11.22
CA ASP A 239 2.07 1.75 -12.35
C ASP A 239 2.43 0.31 -11.92
N ASP A 240 2.52 -0.61 -12.89
CA ASP A 240 2.82 -2.03 -12.66
C ASP A 240 4.20 -2.26 -12.02
N TYR A 241 5.15 -1.36 -12.22
CA TYR A 241 6.51 -1.43 -11.70
C TYR A 241 6.68 -0.70 -10.37
N GLY A 242 5.62 -0.04 -9.88
CA GLY A 242 5.66 0.78 -8.66
C GLY A 242 6.10 2.22 -8.91
N GLY A 243 6.28 2.62 -10.17
CA GLY A 243 6.50 4.00 -10.58
C GLY A 243 5.31 4.88 -10.22
N ARG A 244 5.56 6.16 -9.96
CA ARG A 244 4.56 7.11 -9.46
C ARG A 244 4.46 8.30 -10.39
N THR A 245 3.26 8.55 -10.92
CA THR A 245 2.97 9.70 -11.78
C THR A 245 1.84 10.52 -11.17
N THR A 246 2.04 11.83 -11.06
CA THR A 246 1.00 12.76 -10.55
C THR A 246 0.28 13.41 -11.71
N ILE A 247 -1.05 13.33 -11.68
CA ILE A 247 -1.95 13.87 -12.70
C ILE A 247 -2.91 14.85 -12.02
N THR A 248 -3.21 15.97 -12.69
CA THR A 248 -4.24 16.90 -12.26
C THR A 248 -5.31 16.99 -13.34
N LYS A 249 -6.58 16.83 -12.94
CA LYS A 249 -7.75 16.94 -13.84
C LYS A 249 -8.79 17.87 -13.24
N LYS A 250 -9.56 18.53 -14.10
CA LYS A 250 -10.80 19.19 -13.69
C LYS A 250 -11.84 18.13 -13.34
N LEU A 251 -12.63 18.41 -12.30
CA LEU A 251 -13.77 17.58 -11.94
C LEU A 251 -14.91 17.76 -12.96
N ALA A 252 -15.59 16.67 -13.29
CA ALA A 252 -16.81 16.71 -14.07
C ALA A 252 -17.96 17.22 -13.19
N HIS A 253 -18.82 18.06 -13.76
CA HIS A 253 -20.05 18.56 -13.14
C HIS A 253 -21.21 17.61 -13.42
#